data_b921a89c338f49a2af125a90c822aa11
#
_entry.id   b921a89c338f49a2af125a90c822aa11
#
_cell.length_a   1.000
_cell.length_b   1.000
_cell.length_c   1.000
_cell.angle_alpha   90.00
_cell.angle_beta   90.00
_cell.angle_gamma   90.00
#
_symmetry.space_group_name_H-M   'P 1'
#
loop_
_entity.id
_entity.type
_entity.pdbx_description
1 polymer ?
#
loop_
_entity_poly.entity_id
_entity_poly.type
_entity_poly.pdbx_seq_one_letter_code
_entity_poly.pdbx_strand_id
1 'polypeptide(L)'
;GGMTAIKALIMRDQDRAAPRGTGDVKVGGNYASSIWSLEAAHKQGFSNVLYLDAATHSKVEEFGAANFFGIKNNTYVTPKSSSILPSITNKSLRQIAADLGLTVEERDIPVEELATFEEAGACGTAAVISPIGALYDLDNNVTYDFGMKVGETCKKMYNHLQGIQYGRVEDVHNWNVVVM
;
A
#
# COMPACT_ATOMS: atom_id res chain seq x y z
N GLY A 1 4.66 18.29 -6.19
CA GLY A 1 4.73 17.13 -7.05
C GLY A 1 3.39 16.46 -7.10
N GLY A 2 2.90 16.16 -8.29
CA GLY A 2 1.65 15.44 -8.46
C GLY A 2 1.83 13.93 -8.20
N MET A 3 0.75 13.22 -7.90
CA MET A 3 0.75 11.76 -7.85
C MET A 3 1.03 11.21 -9.26
N THR A 4 1.89 10.18 -9.34
CA THR A 4 2.19 9.46 -10.57
C THR A 4 2.02 7.97 -10.31
N ALA A 5 1.34 7.27 -11.20
CA ALA A 5 1.20 5.83 -11.11
C ALA A 5 2.54 5.14 -11.38
N ILE A 6 2.91 4.20 -10.53
CA ILE A 6 4.18 3.48 -10.59
C ILE A 6 3.99 2.00 -10.93
N LYS A 7 5.07 1.38 -11.43
CA LYS A 7 5.16 -0.07 -11.61
C LYS A 7 5.86 -0.69 -10.42
N ALA A 8 5.35 -1.80 -9.93
CA ALA A 8 6.00 -2.55 -8.85
C ALA A 8 6.12 -4.04 -9.19
N LEU A 9 7.12 -4.68 -8.58
CA LEU A 9 7.39 -6.11 -8.71
C LEU A 9 6.74 -6.86 -7.55
N ILE A 10 6.11 -8.00 -7.81
CA ILE A 10 5.73 -8.95 -6.76
C ILE A 10 6.94 -9.84 -6.49
N MET A 11 7.38 -9.87 -5.23
CA MET A 11 8.55 -10.64 -4.80
C MET A 11 8.12 -12.02 -4.30
N ARG A 12 8.68 -13.08 -4.89
CA ARG A 12 8.35 -14.45 -4.54
C ARG A 12 9.48 -15.22 -3.88
N ASP A 13 10.72 -14.81 -4.12
CA ASP A 13 11.93 -15.52 -3.65
C ASP A 13 12.55 -14.89 -2.40
N GLN A 14 11.97 -13.81 -1.89
CA GLN A 14 12.43 -13.13 -0.68
C GLN A 14 11.26 -12.65 0.19
N ASP A 15 11.45 -12.78 1.49
CA ASP A 15 10.50 -12.33 2.49
C ASP A 15 10.89 -10.97 3.06
N ARG A 16 9.91 -10.13 3.33
CA ARG A 16 10.11 -8.85 4.02
C ARG A 16 10.38 -9.08 5.51
N ALA A 17 9.63 -10.00 6.11
CA ALA A 17 9.70 -10.31 7.53
C ALA A 17 9.30 -11.77 7.79
N ALA A 18 9.92 -12.39 8.79
CA ALA A 18 9.58 -13.75 9.21
C ALA A 18 8.14 -13.81 9.76
N PRO A 19 7.42 -14.94 9.56
CA PRO A 19 6.18 -15.20 10.28
C PRO A 19 6.42 -15.15 11.79
N ARG A 20 5.57 -14.44 12.53
CA ARG A 20 5.72 -14.23 13.98
C ARG A 20 7.05 -13.56 14.37
N GLY A 21 7.63 -12.79 13.46
CA GLY A 21 8.84 -12.00 13.67
C GLY A 21 8.52 -10.57 14.09
N THR A 22 9.27 -9.63 13.54
CA THR A 22 9.19 -8.19 13.87
C THR A 22 8.57 -7.35 12.75
N GLY A 23 7.79 -7.96 11.85
CA GLY A 23 7.23 -7.27 10.69
C GLY A 23 6.30 -6.11 11.05
N ASP A 24 5.60 -6.20 12.17
CA ASP A 24 4.72 -5.17 12.72
C ASP A 24 5.46 -4.06 13.48
N VAL A 25 6.77 -4.17 13.64
CA VAL A 25 7.60 -3.20 14.38
C VAL A 25 8.54 -2.47 13.42
N LYS A 26 8.75 -1.18 13.64
CA LYS A 26 9.66 -0.36 12.82
C LYS A 26 11.11 -0.53 13.27
N VAL A 27 11.73 -1.64 12.85
CA VAL A 27 13.11 -2.00 13.18
C VAL A 27 13.99 -2.14 11.93
N GLY A 28 15.27 -1.80 12.05
CA GLY A 28 16.20 -1.79 10.90
C GLY A 28 16.34 -3.16 10.21
N GLY A 29 16.18 -4.25 10.93
CA GLY A 29 16.25 -5.61 10.38
C GLY A 29 15.21 -5.88 9.28
N ASN A 30 14.01 -5.33 9.37
CA ASN A 30 12.97 -5.49 8.35
C ASN A 30 13.33 -4.77 7.05
N TYR A 31 14.19 -3.73 7.12
CA TYR A 31 14.56 -2.94 5.95
C TYR A 31 15.82 -3.46 5.26
N ALA A 32 16.65 -4.23 5.94
CA ALA A 32 17.90 -4.72 5.39
C ALA A 32 17.67 -5.62 4.16
N SER A 33 16.77 -6.58 4.23
CA SER A 33 16.42 -7.45 3.09
C SER A 33 15.69 -6.68 1.99
N SER A 34 14.83 -5.74 2.35
CA SER A 34 14.04 -4.98 1.38
C SER A 34 14.87 -3.99 0.55
N ILE A 35 15.99 -3.50 1.06
CA ILE A 35 16.92 -2.64 0.29
C ILE A 35 17.46 -3.40 -0.91
N TRP A 36 17.94 -4.62 -0.71
CA TRP A 36 18.52 -5.43 -1.77
C TRP A 36 17.48 -5.77 -2.87
N SER A 37 16.29 -6.19 -2.46
CA SER A 37 15.18 -6.48 -3.39
C SER A 37 14.77 -5.25 -4.19
N LEU A 38 14.73 -4.09 -3.54
CA LEU A 38 14.37 -2.83 -4.18
C LEU A 38 15.43 -2.40 -5.21
N GLU A 39 16.72 -2.54 -4.91
CA GLU A 39 17.79 -2.27 -5.86
C GLU A 39 17.71 -3.19 -7.09
N ALA A 40 17.42 -4.48 -6.88
CA ALA A 40 17.25 -5.43 -7.97
C ALA A 40 16.04 -5.08 -8.85
N ALA A 41 14.93 -4.65 -8.23
CA ALA A 41 13.74 -4.19 -8.93
C ALA A 41 13.99 -2.89 -9.71
N HIS A 42 14.71 -1.92 -9.14
CA HIS A 42 15.07 -0.66 -9.82
C HIS A 42 15.90 -0.91 -11.09
N LYS A 43 16.85 -1.86 -11.06
CA LYS A 43 17.64 -2.25 -12.24
C LYS A 43 16.77 -2.81 -13.38
N GLN A 44 15.58 -3.32 -13.06
CA GLN A 44 14.61 -3.84 -14.01
C GLN A 44 13.50 -2.81 -14.35
N GLY A 45 13.59 -1.57 -13.85
CA GLY A 45 12.65 -0.49 -14.16
C GLY A 45 11.40 -0.45 -13.29
N PHE A 46 11.37 -1.18 -12.17
CA PHE A 46 10.29 -1.12 -11.19
C PHE A 46 10.61 -0.11 -10.09
N SER A 47 9.60 0.61 -9.61
CA SER A 47 9.77 1.64 -8.59
C SER A 47 9.60 1.12 -7.15
N ASN A 48 9.01 -0.06 -6.98
CA ASN A 48 8.74 -0.64 -5.66
C ASN A 48 8.62 -2.16 -5.74
N VAL A 49 8.58 -2.80 -4.57
CA VAL A 49 8.45 -4.25 -4.42
C VAL A 49 7.31 -4.55 -3.46
N LEU A 50 6.34 -5.36 -3.89
CA LEU A 50 5.25 -5.89 -3.08
C LEU A 50 5.64 -7.27 -2.57
N TYR A 51 5.56 -7.46 -1.26
CA TYR A 51 5.84 -8.74 -0.61
C TYR A 51 4.58 -9.52 -0.31
N LEU A 52 4.75 -10.83 -0.29
CA LEU A 52 3.72 -11.79 0.06
C LEU A 52 3.97 -12.32 1.49
N ASP A 53 2.98 -13.01 2.04
CA ASP A 53 3.14 -13.68 3.33
C ASP A 53 4.25 -14.73 3.29
N ALA A 54 5.18 -14.66 4.22
CA ALA A 54 6.35 -15.52 4.27
C ALA A 54 6.05 -16.99 4.60
N ALA A 55 4.82 -17.31 5.04
CA ALA A 55 4.45 -18.68 5.38
C ALA A 55 3.97 -19.48 4.16
N THR A 56 3.22 -18.83 3.24
CA THR A 56 2.58 -19.54 2.12
C THR A 56 2.84 -18.91 0.75
N HIS A 57 3.35 -17.67 0.70
CA HIS A 57 3.54 -16.86 -0.50
C HIS A 57 2.30 -16.75 -1.38
N SER A 58 1.13 -16.82 -0.77
CA SER A 58 -0.18 -16.82 -1.45
C SER A 58 -1.03 -15.59 -1.14
N LYS A 59 -0.63 -14.76 -0.16
CA LYS A 59 -1.38 -13.59 0.27
C LYS A 59 -0.52 -12.34 0.16
N VAL A 60 -1.14 -11.26 -0.24
CA VAL A 60 -0.52 -9.92 -0.29
C VAL A 60 -0.27 -9.43 1.14
N GLU A 61 0.91 -8.90 1.42
CA GLU A 61 1.22 -8.20 2.66
C GLU A 61 1.43 -6.70 2.40
N GLU A 62 2.66 -6.25 2.32
CA GLU A 62 2.96 -4.84 2.12
C GLU A 62 4.17 -4.61 1.22
N PHE A 63 4.39 -3.39 0.80
CA PHE A 63 5.63 -2.98 0.13
C PHE A 63 6.79 -2.88 1.13
N GLY A 64 8.01 -2.74 0.64
CA GLY A 64 9.20 -2.64 1.49
C GLY A 64 9.13 -1.58 2.58
N ALA A 65 8.48 -0.44 2.30
CA ALA A 65 8.36 0.70 3.23
C ALA A 65 6.96 1.37 3.22
N ALA A 66 5.94 0.70 2.73
CA ALA A 66 4.57 1.24 2.60
C ALA A 66 3.53 0.12 2.67
N ASN A 67 2.34 0.41 3.20
CA ASN A 67 1.25 -0.57 3.18
C ASN A 67 0.60 -0.65 1.80
N PHE A 68 0.01 -1.80 1.50
CA PHE A 68 -0.82 -2.03 0.32
C PHE A 68 -2.29 -1.73 0.62
N PHE A 69 -3.01 -1.18 -0.35
CA PHE A 69 -4.46 -1.21 -0.42
C PHE A 69 -4.94 -1.35 -1.86
N GLY A 70 -6.14 -1.89 -2.04
CA GLY A 70 -6.84 -1.95 -3.31
C GLY A 70 -8.27 -1.41 -3.19
N ILE A 71 -8.82 -0.95 -4.31
CA ILE A 71 -10.20 -0.49 -4.42
C ILE A 71 -10.94 -1.37 -5.41
N LYS A 72 -12.11 -1.88 -5.02
CA LYS A 72 -13.04 -2.58 -5.90
C LYS A 72 -14.47 -2.46 -5.39
N ASN A 73 -15.45 -2.35 -6.28
CA ASN A 73 -16.87 -2.31 -5.91
C ASN A 73 -17.15 -1.33 -4.76
N ASN A 74 -16.62 -0.12 -4.84
CA ASN A 74 -16.74 0.91 -3.78
C ASN A 74 -16.24 0.43 -2.39
N THR A 75 -15.24 -0.45 -2.36
CA THR A 75 -14.66 -1.00 -1.14
C THR A 75 -13.16 -0.73 -1.10
N TYR A 76 -12.68 -0.18 0.01
CA TYR A 76 -11.26 -0.09 0.35
C TYR A 76 -10.84 -1.38 1.04
N VAL A 77 -9.91 -2.11 0.46
CA VAL A 77 -9.43 -3.40 0.97
C VAL A 77 -7.95 -3.28 1.30
N THR A 78 -7.55 -3.65 2.51
CA THR A 78 -6.14 -3.67 2.92
C THR A 78 -5.81 -4.97 3.66
N PRO A 79 -4.59 -5.50 3.51
CA PRO A 79 -4.21 -6.76 4.15
C PRO A 79 -4.21 -6.66 5.68
N LYS A 80 -4.59 -7.76 6.33
CA LYS A 80 -4.46 -7.95 7.77
C LYS A 80 -3.47 -9.07 8.05
N SER A 81 -2.35 -8.74 8.70
CA SER A 81 -1.33 -9.71 9.08
C SER A 81 -0.56 -9.19 10.30
N SER A 82 -0.08 -10.11 11.13
CA SER A 82 0.83 -9.79 12.23
C SER A 82 2.25 -9.42 11.78
N SER A 83 2.52 -9.52 10.49
CA SER A 83 3.82 -9.17 9.89
C SER A 83 3.80 -7.81 9.19
N ILE A 84 2.64 -7.11 9.18
CA ILE A 84 2.48 -5.80 8.53
C ILE A 84 2.60 -4.69 9.57
N LEU A 85 3.35 -3.62 9.23
CA LEU A 85 3.44 -2.44 10.08
C LEU A 85 2.06 -1.75 10.20
N PRO A 86 1.54 -1.52 11.42
CA PRO A 86 0.29 -0.79 11.63
C PRO A 86 0.49 0.70 11.33
N SER A 87 0.36 1.06 10.07
CA SER A 87 0.60 2.40 9.55
C SER A 87 -0.47 3.40 9.98
N ILE A 88 -0.05 4.55 10.52
CA ILE A 88 -0.95 5.68 10.82
C ILE A 88 -1.60 6.19 9.53
N THR A 89 -0.86 6.28 8.43
CA THR A 89 -1.42 6.70 7.14
C THR A 89 -2.50 5.75 6.67
N ASN A 90 -2.29 4.42 6.71
CA ASN A 90 -3.32 3.45 6.33
C ASN A 90 -4.54 3.54 7.26
N LYS A 91 -4.33 3.72 8.57
CA LYS A 91 -5.42 3.93 9.53
C LYS A 91 -6.24 5.18 9.19
N SER A 92 -5.60 6.28 8.84
CA SER A 92 -6.27 7.52 8.41
C SER A 92 -7.03 7.32 7.09
N LEU A 93 -6.42 6.64 6.11
CA LEU A 93 -7.07 6.38 4.82
C LEU A 93 -8.29 5.47 4.96
N ARG A 94 -8.28 4.48 5.85
CA ARG A 94 -9.45 3.65 6.15
C ARG A 94 -10.62 4.50 6.69
N GLN A 95 -10.32 5.46 7.57
CA GLN A 95 -11.34 6.37 8.09
C GLN A 95 -11.87 7.29 6.99
N ILE A 96 -10.98 7.89 6.21
CA ILE A 96 -11.36 8.75 5.07
C ILE A 96 -12.17 7.96 4.01
N ALA A 97 -11.80 6.73 3.73
CA ALA A 97 -12.58 5.88 2.82
C ALA A 97 -14.02 5.71 3.31
N ALA A 98 -14.20 5.43 4.62
CA ALA A 98 -15.53 5.35 5.23
C ALA A 98 -16.30 6.68 5.16
N ASP A 99 -15.65 7.81 5.43
CA ASP A 99 -16.23 9.15 5.34
C ASP A 99 -16.68 9.48 3.90
N LEU A 100 -15.96 8.97 2.92
CA LEU A 100 -16.29 9.09 1.49
C LEU A 100 -17.36 8.08 1.01
N GLY A 101 -17.89 7.25 1.92
CA GLY A 101 -18.94 6.28 1.63
C GLY A 101 -18.46 4.95 1.06
N LEU A 102 -17.17 4.63 1.16
CA LEU A 102 -16.66 3.31 0.81
C LEU A 102 -16.86 2.33 1.97
N THR A 103 -17.09 1.08 1.65
CA THR A 103 -16.91 -0.01 2.62
C THR A 103 -15.42 -0.19 2.90
N VAL A 104 -15.04 -0.57 4.12
CA VAL A 104 -13.66 -0.80 4.51
C VAL A 104 -13.49 -2.25 4.97
N GLU A 105 -12.59 -2.97 4.33
CA GLU A 105 -12.24 -4.35 4.68
C GLU A 105 -10.76 -4.46 5.02
N GLU A 106 -10.48 -5.04 6.18
CA GLU A 106 -9.13 -5.40 6.63
C GLU A 106 -9.09 -6.92 6.80
N ARG A 107 -8.49 -7.62 5.83
CA ARG A 107 -8.52 -9.08 5.73
C ARG A 107 -7.37 -9.64 4.90
N ASP A 108 -7.27 -10.96 4.86
CA ASP A 108 -6.38 -11.62 3.91
C ASP A 108 -6.79 -11.28 2.46
N ILE A 109 -5.80 -11.06 1.61
CA ILE A 109 -5.96 -10.81 0.17
C ILE A 109 -5.16 -11.87 -0.58
N PRO A 110 -5.80 -12.90 -1.16
CA PRO A 110 -5.12 -13.82 -2.06
C PRO A 110 -4.48 -13.08 -3.24
N VAL A 111 -3.32 -13.52 -3.70
CA VAL A 111 -2.60 -12.85 -4.81
C VAL A 111 -3.47 -12.75 -6.06
N GLU A 112 -4.24 -13.78 -6.34
CA GLU A 112 -5.14 -13.85 -7.51
C GLU A 112 -6.25 -12.78 -7.46
N GLU A 113 -6.62 -12.33 -6.26
CA GLU A 113 -7.61 -11.29 -6.07
C GLU A 113 -7.14 -9.93 -6.62
N LEU A 114 -5.83 -9.73 -6.80
CA LEU A 114 -5.27 -8.52 -7.41
C LEU A 114 -5.89 -8.22 -8.78
N ALA A 115 -6.30 -9.26 -9.53
CA ALA A 115 -6.97 -9.10 -10.82
C ALA A 115 -8.36 -8.45 -10.73
N THR A 116 -8.96 -8.38 -9.54
CA THR A 116 -10.31 -7.84 -9.33
C THR A 116 -10.33 -6.38 -8.87
N PHE A 117 -9.17 -5.80 -8.54
CA PHE A 117 -9.10 -4.41 -8.11
C PHE A 117 -9.15 -3.45 -9.31
N GLU A 118 -9.89 -2.38 -9.15
CA GLU A 118 -10.03 -1.27 -10.11
C GLU A 118 -8.90 -0.25 -9.93
N GLU A 119 -8.44 -0.07 -8.69
CA GLU A 119 -7.32 0.78 -8.31
C GLU A 119 -6.48 0.06 -7.25
N ALA A 120 -5.18 0.32 -7.22
CA ALA A 120 -4.29 -0.11 -6.16
C ALA A 120 -3.34 1.00 -5.74
N GLY A 121 -2.89 0.97 -4.49
CA GLY A 121 -1.99 1.98 -3.97
C GLY A 121 -1.05 1.46 -2.88
N ALA A 122 0.11 2.10 -2.79
CA ALA A 122 1.01 2.04 -1.65
C ALA A 122 0.77 3.28 -0.78
N CYS A 123 0.67 3.13 0.54
CA CYS A 123 0.46 4.27 1.43
C CYS A 123 1.44 4.29 2.60
N GLY A 124 1.87 5.51 2.94
CA GLY A 124 2.82 5.75 4.03
C GLY A 124 3.09 7.23 4.24
N THR A 125 3.81 7.57 5.30
CA THR A 125 4.04 8.96 5.72
C THR A 125 4.70 9.82 4.64
N ALA A 126 5.67 9.28 3.91
CA ALA A 126 6.48 10.07 2.98
C ALA A 126 5.70 10.53 1.73
N ALA A 127 4.91 9.63 1.14
CA ALA A 127 4.21 9.89 -0.11
C ALA A 127 2.68 10.03 0.05
N VAL A 128 2.16 9.76 1.23
CA VAL A 128 0.73 9.62 1.53
C VAL A 128 0.12 8.45 0.74
N ILE A 129 -0.05 8.61 -0.56
CA ILE A 129 -0.42 7.55 -1.51
C ILE A 129 0.51 7.61 -2.71
N SER A 130 1.06 6.47 -3.10
CA SER A 130 1.68 6.22 -4.40
C SER A 130 0.75 5.28 -5.17
N PRO A 131 0.02 5.75 -6.19
CA PRO A 131 -0.85 4.89 -6.99
C PRO A 131 -0.02 3.83 -7.71
N ILE A 132 -0.53 2.61 -7.74
CA ILE A 132 0.08 1.50 -8.48
C ILE A 132 -0.60 1.40 -9.84
N GLY A 133 0.16 1.55 -10.91
CA GLY A 133 -0.34 1.40 -12.27
C GLY A 133 -0.35 -0.06 -12.72
N ALA A 134 0.65 -0.84 -12.29
CA ALA A 134 0.70 -2.27 -12.53
C ALA A 134 1.59 -2.99 -11.52
N LEU A 135 1.24 -4.25 -11.23
CA LEU A 135 2.04 -5.20 -10.45
C LEU A 135 2.48 -6.34 -11.39
N TYR A 136 3.77 -6.64 -11.37
CA TYR A 136 4.38 -7.67 -12.21
C TYR A 136 4.81 -8.87 -11.36
N ASP A 137 4.25 -10.03 -11.63
CA ASP A 137 4.67 -11.31 -11.11
C ASP A 137 5.48 -12.03 -12.19
N LEU A 138 6.78 -11.80 -12.19
CA LEU A 138 7.66 -12.31 -13.25
C LEU A 138 7.82 -13.83 -13.17
N ASP A 139 7.78 -14.40 -11.98
CA ASP A 139 7.94 -15.85 -11.79
C ASP A 139 6.75 -16.64 -12.39
N ASN A 140 5.56 -16.07 -12.34
CA ASN A 140 4.35 -16.66 -12.89
C ASN A 140 3.96 -16.07 -14.26
N ASN A 141 4.73 -15.12 -14.78
CA ASN A 141 4.44 -14.40 -16.03
C ASN A 141 3.03 -13.77 -16.04
N VAL A 142 2.64 -13.14 -14.91
CA VAL A 142 1.35 -12.48 -14.74
C VAL A 142 1.58 -10.98 -14.52
N THR A 143 0.73 -10.16 -15.13
CA THR A 143 0.67 -8.72 -14.88
C THR A 143 -0.74 -8.34 -14.43
N TYR A 144 -0.83 -7.70 -13.28
CA TYR A 144 -2.05 -7.07 -12.79
C TYR A 144 -2.01 -5.60 -13.17
N ASP A 145 -2.82 -5.21 -14.16
CA ASP A 145 -2.81 -3.86 -14.75
C ASP A 145 -4.01 -3.06 -14.22
N PHE A 146 -3.74 -1.95 -13.53
CA PHE A 146 -4.73 -1.01 -13.01
C PHE A 146 -4.83 0.27 -13.86
N GLY A 147 -4.16 0.27 -15.03
CA GLY A 147 -3.97 1.44 -15.86
C GLY A 147 -2.86 2.36 -15.31
N MET A 148 -1.98 2.82 -16.17
CA MET A 148 -0.87 3.72 -15.79
C MET A 148 -1.34 5.16 -15.57
N LYS A 149 -2.40 5.32 -14.77
CA LYS A 149 -3.01 6.61 -14.39
C LYS A 149 -3.39 6.61 -12.92
N VAL A 150 -3.54 7.79 -12.35
CA VAL A 150 -4.05 7.95 -10.99
C VAL A 150 -5.54 7.66 -10.98
N GLY A 151 -5.99 6.69 -10.20
CA GLY A 151 -7.39 6.38 -10.03
C GLY A 151 -8.14 7.49 -9.27
N GLU A 152 -9.41 7.64 -9.55
CA GLU A 152 -10.23 8.72 -8.98
C GLU A 152 -10.40 8.58 -7.47
N THR A 153 -10.50 7.34 -6.95
CA THR A 153 -10.63 7.09 -5.52
C THR A 153 -9.32 7.38 -4.79
N CYS A 154 -8.19 6.93 -5.33
CA CYS A 154 -6.86 7.28 -4.82
C CYS A 154 -6.67 8.79 -4.74
N LYS A 155 -7.05 9.52 -5.80
CA LYS A 155 -6.95 10.97 -5.87
C LYS A 155 -7.83 11.67 -4.84
N LYS A 156 -9.08 11.23 -4.68
CA LYS A 156 -10.00 11.79 -3.67
C LYS A 156 -9.46 11.60 -2.26
N MET A 157 -9.03 10.38 -1.90
CA MET A 157 -8.48 10.08 -0.58
C MET A 157 -7.20 10.86 -0.30
N TYR A 158 -6.29 10.95 -1.29
CA TYR A 158 -5.06 11.74 -1.18
C TYR A 158 -5.37 13.20 -0.90
N ASN A 159 -6.22 13.81 -1.71
CA ASN A 159 -6.57 15.23 -1.57
C ASN A 159 -7.27 15.51 -0.23
N HIS A 160 -8.11 14.59 0.25
CA HIS A 160 -8.81 14.74 1.52
C HIS A 160 -7.84 14.69 2.69
N LEU A 161 -6.95 13.67 2.75
CA LEU A 161 -5.95 13.56 3.83
C LEU A 161 -4.99 14.74 3.82
N GLN A 162 -4.47 15.13 2.66
CA GLN A 162 -3.61 16.32 2.52
C GLN A 162 -4.37 17.60 2.88
N GLY A 163 -5.66 17.66 2.55
CA GLY A 163 -6.52 18.77 2.93
C GLY A 163 -6.60 18.96 4.44
N ILE A 164 -6.82 17.88 5.19
CA ILE A 164 -6.79 17.89 6.66
C ILE A 164 -5.40 18.28 7.18
N GLN A 165 -4.34 17.62 6.70
CA GLN A 165 -2.96 17.86 7.15
C GLN A 165 -2.50 19.31 6.99
N TYR A 166 -2.97 20.00 5.95
CA TYR A 166 -2.62 21.40 5.66
C TYR A 166 -3.72 22.40 6.05
N GLY A 167 -4.75 21.98 6.78
CA GLY A 167 -5.83 22.85 7.25
C GLY A 167 -6.71 23.41 6.13
N ARG A 168 -6.77 22.76 4.96
CA ARG A 168 -7.61 23.17 3.81
C ARG A 168 -8.98 22.49 3.81
N VAL A 169 -9.13 21.43 4.58
CA VAL A 169 -10.37 20.67 4.80
C VAL A 169 -10.59 20.60 6.31
N GLU A 170 -11.83 20.66 6.74
CA GLU A 170 -12.19 20.53 8.15
C GLU A 170 -11.70 19.19 8.73
N ASP A 171 -11.03 19.26 9.87
CA ASP A 171 -10.57 18.09 10.60
C ASP A 171 -11.65 17.59 11.58
N VAL A 172 -12.62 16.87 11.06
CA VAL A 172 -13.73 16.31 11.85
C VAL A 172 -13.30 15.22 12.84
N HIS A 173 -12.05 14.73 12.69
CA HIS A 173 -11.48 13.67 13.53
C HIS A 173 -10.56 14.21 14.63
N ASN A 174 -10.28 15.52 14.66
CA ASN A 174 -9.35 16.14 15.59
C ASN A 174 -7.94 15.52 15.55
N TRP A 175 -7.43 15.27 14.36
CA TRP A 175 -6.08 14.72 14.16
C TRP A 175 -4.99 15.78 14.26
N ASN A 176 -5.33 17.04 13.97
CA ASN A 176 -4.38 18.15 14.05
C ASN A 176 -4.33 18.72 15.46
N VAL A 177 -3.12 18.98 15.96
CA VAL A 177 -2.89 19.66 17.22
C VAL A 177 -2.22 21.00 16.91
N VAL A 178 -2.87 22.11 17.32
CA VAL A 178 -2.29 23.44 17.18
C VAL A 178 -1.21 23.60 18.23
N VAL A 179 0.02 23.82 17.80
CA VAL A 179 1.14 24.14 18.69
C VAL A 179 1.24 25.67 18.79
N MET A 180 1.09 26.20 20.00
CA MET A 180 1.25 27.62 20.29
C MET A 180 2.70 27.93 20.66
#